data_fe817cd52c95765e3d11a41098612afa
#
_entry.id   fe817cd52c95765e3d11a41098612afa
#
_cell.length_a   1.000
_cell.length_b   1.000
_cell.length_c   1.000
_cell.angle_alpha   90.00
_cell.angle_beta   90.00
_cell.angle_gamma   90.00
#
_symmetry.space_group_name_H-M   'P 1'
#
loop_
_entity.id
_entity.type
_entity.pdbx_description
1 polymer ?
#
loop_
_entity_poly.entity_id
_entity_poly.type
_entity_poly.pdbx_seq_one_letter_code
_entity_poly.pdbx_strand_id
1 'polypeptide(L)'
;MELDGERIVSTEQTVGYIHRAFEKLAERRPLNQITPITDRLNYCSSPINNMGWHLTCEKFLGVETPKRVDYLRVIIMELARISDHLICNSIVGVDTGAYTGFLYVMQYRE
;
A
#
# COMPACT_ATOMS: atom_id res chain seq x y z
N MET A 1 -0.88 -26.33 7.88
CA MET A 1 -0.13 -26.16 9.12
C MET A 1 -0.35 -27.38 9.98
N GLU A 2 0.70 -28.03 10.44
CA GLU A 2 0.70 -29.22 11.28
C GLU A 2 1.18 -28.82 12.67
N LEU A 3 0.43 -29.22 13.69
CA LEU A 3 0.69 -28.84 15.08
C LEU A 3 0.89 -30.09 15.95
N ASP A 4 1.81 -30.02 16.91
CA ASP A 4 1.96 -30.97 18.02
C ASP A 4 1.71 -30.19 19.32
N GLY A 5 0.48 -30.26 19.82
CA GLY A 5 -0.02 -29.37 20.86
C GLY A 5 -0.03 -27.91 20.39
N GLU A 6 0.72 -27.02 21.07
CA GLU A 6 0.90 -25.61 20.69
C GLU A 6 2.15 -25.38 19.82
N ARG A 7 2.94 -26.43 19.57
CA ARG A 7 4.14 -26.34 18.77
C ARG A 7 3.84 -26.52 17.31
N ILE A 8 4.27 -25.56 16.46
CA ILE A 8 4.19 -25.68 15.01
C ILE A 8 5.28 -26.64 14.52
N VAL A 9 4.89 -27.75 13.91
CA VAL A 9 5.79 -28.77 13.35
C VAL A 9 6.14 -28.45 11.92
N SER A 10 5.13 -28.15 11.10
CA SER A 10 5.34 -27.78 9.70
C SER A 10 4.28 -26.80 9.19
N THR A 11 4.66 -25.99 8.20
CA THR A 11 3.74 -25.11 7.49
C THR A 11 3.96 -25.21 5.99
N GLU A 12 2.87 -25.36 5.26
CA GLU A 12 2.84 -25.23 3.80
C GLU A 12 2.10 -23.95 3.45
N GLN A 13 2.77 -23.06 2.71
CA GLN A 13 2.23 -21.76 2.33
C GLN A 13 1.92 -21.72 0.85
N THR A 14 0.66 -21.43 0.53
CA THR A 14 0.22 -21.22 -0.86
C THR A 14 0.02 -19.74 -1.10
N VAL A 15 0.83 -19.15 -1.97
CA VAL A 15 0.78 -17.73 -2.34
C VAL A 15 0.14 -17.54 -3.71
N GLY A 16 -0.33 -16.33 -4.00
CA GLY A 16 -0.80 -15.96 -5.33
C GLY A 16 -2.32 -15.81 -5.47
N TYR A 17 -3.12 -16.03 -4.43
CA TYR A 17 -4.59 -15.90 -4.50
C TYR A 17 -5.08 -14.49 -4.88
N ILE A 18 -4.31 -13.47 -4.55
CA ILE A 18 -4.60 -12.07 -4.93
C ILE A 18 -3.67 -11.54 -6.03
N HIS A 19 -2.94 -12.42 -6.69
CA HIS A 19 -2.11 -12.04 -7.84
C HIS A 19 -2.99 -11.72 -9.05
N ARG A 20 -3.05 -10.44 -9.42
CA ARG A 20 -3.91 -9.93 -10.50
C ARG A 20 -3.16 -9.67 -11.81
N ALA A 21 -1.93 -10.15 -11.93
CA ALA A 21 -1.06 -9.95 -13.10
C ALA A 21 -0.96 -8.46 -13.49
N PHE A 22 -0.73 -7.57 -12.51
CA PHE A 22 -0.79 -6.12 -12.74
C PHE A 22 0.22 -5.63 -13.78
N GLU A 23 1.40 -6.24 -13.84
CA GLU A 23 2.42 -5.92 -14.84
C GLU A 23 1.90 -6.20 -16.26
N LYS A 24 1.24 -7.34 -16.45
CA LYS A 24 0.64 -7.71 -17.74
C LYS A 24 -0.57 -6.84 -18.11
N LEU A 25 -1.32 -6.39 -17.12
CA LEU A 25 -2.39 -5.43 -17.31
C LEU A 25 -1.85 -4.05 -17.69
N ALA A 26 -0.73 -3.63 -17.07
CA ALA A 26 -0.09 -2.36 -17.37
C ALA A 26 0.42 -2.28 -18.83
N GLU A 27 0.95 -3.37 -19.38
CA GLU A 27 1.38 -3.43 -20.79
C GLU A 27 0.25 -3.16 -21.80
N ARG A 28 -0.99 -3.42 -21.40
CA ARG A 28 -2.18 -3.33 -22.28
C ARG A 28 -2.99 -2.05 -22.10
N ARG A 29 -2.59 -1.18 -21.19
CA ARG A 29 -3.34 0.03 -20.85
C ARG A 29 -2.54 1.29 -21.13
N PRO A 30 -3.20 2.40 -21.49
CA PRO A 30 -2.56 3.70 -21.56
C PRO A 30 -2.09 4.15 -20.18
N LEU A 31 -1.04 4.97 -20.13
CA LEU A 31 -0.33 5.38 -18.90
C LEU A 31 -1.28 5.94 -17.82
N ASN A 32 -2.28 6.71 -18.19
CA ASN A 32 -3.25 7.31 -17.27
C ASN A 32 -4.23 6.29 -16.66
N GLN A 33 -4.36 5.10 -17.23
CA GLN A 33 -5.22 4.02 -16.70
C GLN A 33 -4.47 3.01 -15.83
N ILE A 34 -3.18 3.20 -15.60
CA ILE A 34 -2.37 2.33 -14.75
C ILE A 34 -2.47 2.73 -13.28
N THR A 35 -2.72 4.01 -12.98
CA THR A 35 -2.85 4.51 -11.60
C THR A 35 -3.77 3.68 -10.71
N PRO A 36 -5.00 3.28 -11.13
CA PRO A 36 -5.84 2.41 -10.31
C PRO A 36 -5.27 1.02 -10.03
N ILE A 37 -4.26 0.60 -10.80
CA ILE A 37 -3.58 -0.68 -10.61
C ILE A 37 -2.47 -0.52 -9.57
N THR A 38 -1.70 0.57 -9.63
CA THR A 38 -0.63 0.87 -8.67
C THR A 38 -1.16 1.17 -7.27
N ASP A 39 -2.41 1.66 -7.14
CA ASP A 39 -3.10 1.80 -5.85
C ASP A 39 -3.09 0.52 -5.02
N ARG A 40 -3.23 -0.65 -5.66
CA ARG A 40 -3.39 -1.94 -5.00
C ARG A 40 -2.09 -2.60 -4.59
N LEU A 41 -0.95 -2.01 -4.89
CA LEU A 41 0.36 -2.56 -4.48
C LEU A 41 0.55 -2.43 -2.95
N ASN A 42 0.32 -1.25 -2.43
CA ASN A 42 0.15 -1.01 -0.99
C ASN A 42 -1.08 -0.13 -0.78
N TYR A 43 -2.22 -0.78 -0.58
CA TYR A 43 -3.52 -0.11 -0.54
C TYR A 43 -3.75 0.76 0.72
N CYS A 44 -2.91 0.65 1.74
CA CYS A 44 -2.97 1.50 2.93
C CYS A 44 -2.33 2.88 2.71
N SER A 45 -1.37 2.97 1.77
CA SER A 45 -0.67 4.21 1.37
C SER A 45 -0.60 4.36 -0.15
N SER A 46 -1.71 4.15 -0.84
CA SER A 46 -1.82 4.21 -2.30
C SER A 46 -1.15 5.43 -2.96
N PRO A 47 -1.25 6.66 -2.41
CA PRO A 47 -0.59 7.83 -3.00
C PRO A 47 0.92 7.69 -3.17
N ILE A 48 1.60 6.92 -2.30
CA ILE A 48 3.05 6.71 -2.40
C ILE A 48 3.39 5.86 -3.64
N ASN A 49 2.63 4.79 -3.88
CA ASN A 49 2.82 3.94 -5.07
C ASN A 49 2.50 4.69 -6.36
N ASN A 50 1.40 5.44 -6.36
CA ASN A 50 1.01 6.26 -7.49
C ASN A 50 2.06 7.31 -7.81
N MET A 51 2.65 7.91 -6.78
CA MET A 51 3.73 8.88 -6.97
C MET A 51 4.94 8.25 -7.67
N GLY A 52 5.36 7.05 -7.28
CA GLY A 52 6.44 6.32 -7.94
C GLY A 52 6.16 6.12 -9.43
N TRP A 53 4.92 5.73 -9.76
CA TRP A 53 4.47 5.59 -11.14
C TRP A 53 4.50 6.92 -11.90
N HIS A 54 3.90 7.98 -11.34
CA HIS A 54 3.84 9.29 -12.00
C HIS A 54 5.21 9.92 -12.20
N LEU A 55 6.10 9.85 -11.22
CA LEU A 55 7.49 10.31 -11.38
C LEU A 55 8.23 9.58 -12.49
N THR A 56 7.96 8.28 -12.64
CA THR A 56 8.55 7.49 -13.74
C THR A 56 8.02 7.95 -15.09
N CYS A 57 6.70 8.19 -15.19
CA CYS A 57 6.08 8.70 -16.42
C CYS A 57 6.57 10.11 -16.77
N GLU A 58 6.66 11.00 -15.80
CA GLU A 58 7.15 12.37 -16.00
C GLU A 58 8.59 12.38 -16.49
N LYS A 59 9.44 11.57 -15.88
CA LYS A 59 10.82 11.39 -16.31
C LYS A 59 10.92 10.86 -17.74
N PHE A 60 10.07 9.89 -18.08
CA PHE A 60 10.03 9.30 -19.41
C PHE A 60 9.55 10.30 -20.48
N LEU A 61 8.56 11.12 -20.14
CA LEU A 61 7.96 12.12 -21.04
C LEU A 61 8.71 13.45 -21.03
N GLY A 62 9.70 13.64 -20.16
CA GLY A 62 10.43 14.90 -20.04
C GLY A 62 9.58 16.05 -19.48
N VAL A 63 8.57 15.74 -18.68
CA VAL A 63 7.68 16.74 -18.07
C VAL A 63 8.31 17.28 -16.80
N GLU A 64 8.46 18.59 -16.72
CA GLU A 64 8.90 19.30 -15.51
C GLU A 64 7.70 19.81 -14.72
N THR A 65 7.71 19.57 -13.41
CA THR A 65 6.64 19.99 -12.52
C THR A 65 7.06 21.26 -11.74
N PRO A 66 6.11 22.20 -11.49
CA PRO A 66 6.39 23.34 -10.64
C PRO A 66 6.69 22.91 -9.18
N LYS A 67 7.57 23.61 -8.48
CA LYS A 67 7.91 23.35 -7.06
C LYS A 67 6.68 23.23 -6.15
N ARG A 68 5.63 24.00 -6.41
CA ARG A 68 4.38 23.89 -5.64
C ARG A 68 3.76 22.51 -5.71
N VAL A 69 3.80 21.87 -6.88
CA VAL A 69 3.29 20.50 -7.07
C VAL A 69 4.11 19.53 -6.25
N ASP A 70 5.43 19.67 -6.24
CA ASP A 70 6.32 18.78 -5.49
C ASP A 70 6.05 18.87 -3.97
N TYR A 71 5.87 20.08 -3.42
CA TYR A 71 5.49 20.23 -2.01
C TYR A 71 4.12 19.61 -1.69
N LEU A 72 3.12 19.81 -2.54
CA LEU A 72 1.80 19.19 -2.35
C LEU A 72 1.87 17.66 -2.39
N ARG A 73 2.67 17.12 -3.29
CA ARG A 73 2.92 15.67 -3.38
C ARG A 73 3.54 15.12 -2.10
N VAL A 74 4.56 15.81 -1.56
CA VAL A 74 5.19 15.41 -0.29
C VAL A 74 4.16 15.40 0.84
N ILE A 75 3.34 16.45 0.95
CA ILE A 75 2.30 16.52 1.99
C ILE A 75 1.34 15.33 1.88
N ILE A 76 0.83 15.04 0.70
CA ILE A 76 -0.10 13.93 0.47
C ILE A 76 0.56 12.58 0.78
N MET A 77 1.82 12.39 0.38
CA MET A 77 2.55 11.15 0.66
C MET A 77 2.79 10.96 2.16
N GLU A 78 3.12 12.02 2.90
CA GLU A 78 3.34 11.90 4.34
C GLU A 78 2.04 11.66 5.11
N LEU A 79 0.93 12.27 4.70
CA LEU A 79 -0.39 11.94 5.25
C LEU A 79 -0.77 10.47 4.98
N ALA A 80 -0.51 9.99 3.78
CA ALA A 80 -0.72 8.58 3.43
C ALA A 80 0.18 7.65 4.26
N ARG A 81 1.44 8.04 4.51
CA ARG A 81 2.36 7.30 5.36
C ARG A 81 1.88 7.23 6.81
N ILE A 82 1.36 8.33 7.35
CA ILE A 82 0.76 8.35 8.69
C ILE A 82 -0.42 7.37 8.75
N SER A 83 -1.29 7.41 7.76
CA SER A 83 -2.44 6.48 7.66
C SER A 83 -1.99 5.01 7.64
N ASP A 84 -0.96 4.70 6.87
CA ASP A 84 -0.38 3.36 6.78
C ASP A 84 0.21 2.89 8.12
N HIS A 85 0.97 3.74 8.80
CA HIS A 85 1.52 3.45 10.11
C HIS A 85 0.44 3.24 11.17
N LEU A 86 -0.64 4.02 11.15
CA LEU A 86 -1.78 3.84 12.05
C LEU A 86 -2.41 2.46 11.87
N ILE A 87 -2.62 2.02 10.62
CA ILE A 87 -3.16 0.69 10.33
C ILE A 87 -2.19 -0.39 10.78
N CYS A 88 -0.95 -0.33 10.33
CA CYS A 88 0.05 -1.36 10.55
C CYS A 88 0.30 -1.59 12.05
N ASN A 89 0.54 -0.51 12.81
CA ASN A 89 0.79 -0.61 14.24
C ASN A 89 -0.44 -1.09 15.03
N SER A 90 -1.64 -0.72 14.59
CA SER A 90 -2.87 -1.15 15.28
C SER A 90 -3.23 -2.60 15.01
N ILE A 91 -2.88 -3.15 13.84
CA ILE A 91 -3.08 -4.58 13.52
C ILE A 91 -2.22 -5.46 14.44
N VAL A 92 -1.01 -5.05 14.78
CA VAL A 92 -0.18 -5.77 15.78
C VAL A 92 -0.91 -5.85 17.11
N GLY A 93 -1.62 -4.78 17.50
CA GLY A 93 -2.47 -4.79 18.70
C GLY A 93 -3.60 -5.81 18.59
N VAL A 94 -4.25 -5.95 17.44
CA VAL A 94 -5.29 -6.96 17.19
C VAL A 94 -4.72 -8.37 17.34
N ASP A 95 -3.57 -8.64 16.75
CA ASP A 95 -2.91 -9.95 16.78
C ASP A 95 -2.52 -10.36 18.22
N THR A 96 -2.26 -9.39 19.09
CA THR A 96 -1.96 -9.59 20.51
C THR A 96 -3.19 -9.51 21.42
N GLY A 97 -4.39 -9.35 20.87
CA GLY A 97 -5.67 -9.32 21.61
C GLY A 97 -6.14 -7.93 22.04
N ALA A 98 -5.45 -6.85 21.69
CA ALA A 98 -5.81 -5.47 22.06
C ALA A 98 -6.73 -4.83 21.00
N TYR A 99 -7.88 -5.44 20.72
CA TYR A 99 -8.81 -5.00 19.66
C TYR A 99 -9.36 -3.59 19.86
N THR A 100 -9.61 -3.18 21.11
CA THR A 100 -10.12 -1.84 21.41
C THR A 100 -9.14 -0.75 20.99
N GLY A 101 -7.83 -0.96 21.17
CA GLY A 101 -6.80 -0.03 20.70
C GLY A 101 -6.85 0.19 19.19
N PHE A 102 -7.06 -0.88 18.42
CA PHE A 102 -7.25 -0.80 16.98
C PHE A 102 -8.43 0.12 16.60
N LEU A 103 -9.58 -0.01 17.26
CA LEU A 103 -10.76 0.82 16.97
C LEU A 103 -10.51 2.31 17.22
N TYR A 104 -9.81 2.66 18.30
CA TYR A 104 -9.44 4.05 18.56
C TYR A 104 -8.50 4.61 17.50
N VAL A 105 -7.51 3.84 17.08
CA VAL A 105 -6.57 4.29 16.05
C VAL A 105 -7.27 4.52 14.71
N MET A 106 -8.27 3.69 14.37
CA MET A 106 -9.04 3.86 13.13
C MET A 106 -9.80 5.20 13.07
N GLN A 107 -10.21 5.79 14.19
CA GLN A 107 -10.84 7.11 14.23
C GLN A 107 -9.89 8.24 13.76
N TYR A 108 -8.60 8.10 13.96
CA TYR A 108 -7.61 9.10 13.54
C TYR A 108 -7.17 8.93 12.08
N ARG A 109 -7.52 7.81 11.47
CA ARG A 109 -7.24 7.56 10.07
C ARG A 109 -8.22 8.31 9.15
N GLU A 110 -9.49 8.44 9.55
CA GLU A 110 -10.56 9.10 8.78
C GLU A 110 -10.46 10.63 8.87
#